data_c3bdd11fa652300c3e4d6807947749cc
#
_entry.id   c3bdd11fa652300c3e4d6807947749cc
#
_cell.length_a   1.000
_cell.length_b   1.000
_cell.length_c   1.000
_cell.angle_alpha   90.00
_cell.angle_beta   90.00
_cell.angle_gamma   90.00
#
_symmetry.space_group_name_H-M   'P 1'
#
loop_
_entity.id
_entity.type
_entity.pdbx_description
1 polymer ?
#
loop_
_entity_poly.entity_id
_entity_poly.type
_entity_poly.pdbx_seq_one_letter_code
_entity_poly.pdbx_strand_id
1 'polypeptide(L)'
;APGGRLSPSLELAARSCGYRHVGWAAAGFLGDELPSEKFSNAMLLDKALRGIRSGDILMAHLGIWSRQDPWAPAVLEPLIVGLKQKGFCFKTLKDHPQLGIEQAF
;
A
#
# COMPACT_ATOMS: atom_id res chain seq x y z
N ALA A 1 -4.19 -10.95 -1.29
CA ALA A 1 -4.18 -12.39 -1.00
C ALA A 1 -3.43 -12.65 0.30
N PRO A 2 -3.83 -13.66 1.08
CA PRO A 2 -3.14 -13.99 2.34
C PRO A 2 -1.65 -14.24 2.11
N GLY A 3 -0.80 -13.61 2.95
CA GLY A 3 0.64 -13.69 2.80
C GLY A 3 1.20 -13.01 1.55
N GLY A 4 0.40 -12.20 0.86
CA GLY A 4 0.80 -11.53 -0.36
C GLY A 4 0.97 -12.45 -1.57
N ARG A 5 0.54 -13.71 -1.45
CA ARG A 5 0.71 -14.71 -2.51
C ARG A 5 -0.53 -14.81 -3.38
N LEU A 6 -0.32 -14.74 -4.67
CA LEU A 6 -1.37 -14.91 -5.67
C LEU A 6 -1.09 -16.15 -6.50
N SER A 7 -2.15 -16.92 -6.80
CA SER A 7 -2.10 -18.06 -7.71
C SER A 7 -3.22 -17.92 -8.75
N PRO A 8 -3.09 -18.57 -9.94
CA PRO A 8 -4.15 -18.54 -10.93
C PRO A 8 -5.49 -19.08 -10.40
N SER A 9 -5.47 -20.10 -9.56
CA SER A 9 -6.68 -20.67 -8.96
C SER A 9 -7.34 -19.71 -7.99
N LEU A 10 -6.56 -18.98 -7.18
CA LEU A 10 -7.07 -17.98 -6.27
C LEU A 10 -7.72 -16.82 -7.04
N GLU A 11 -7.07 -16.39 -8.11
CA GLU A 11 -7.59 -15.32 -8.96
C GLU A 11 -8.90 -15.70 -9.63
N LEU A 12 -9.00 -16.94 -10.14
CA LEU A 12 -10.23 -17.48 -10.69
C LEU A 12 -11.35 -17.54 -9.64
N ALA A 13 -11.04 -18.02 -8.44
CA ALA A 13 -12.01 -18.07 -7.35
C ALA A 13 -12.52 -16.67 -6.97
N ALA A 14 -11.64 -15.70 -6.87
CA ALA A 14 -12.03 -14.33 -6.60
C ALA A 14 -12.96 -13.76 -7.67
N ARG A 15 -12.64 -13.97 -8.94
CA ARG A 15 -13.46 -13.52 -10.07
C ARG A 15 -14.85 -14.19 -10.06
N SER A 16 -14.92 -15.48 -9.76
CA SER A 16 -16.19 -16.19 -9.69
C SER A 16 -17.12 -15.65 -8.59
N CYS A 17 -16.54 -15.02 -7.57
CA CYS A 17 -17.29 -14.37 -6.49
C CYS A 17 -17.50 -12.87 -6.74
N GLY A 18 -17.17 -12.36 -7.91
CA GLY A 18 -17.33 -10.94 -8.23
C GLY A 18 -16.23 -10.04 -7.64
N TYR A 19 -15.09 -10.61 -7.24
CA TYR A 19 -13.96 -9.86 -6.71
C TYR A 19 -12.81 -9.79 -7.70
N ARG A 20 -12.00 -8.80 -7.54
CA ARG A 20 -10.77 -8.62 -8.29
C ARG A 20 -9.59 -8.52 -7.33
N HIS A 21 -8.51 -9.20 -7.63
CA HIS A 21 -7.27 -9.04 -6.88
C HIS A 21 -6.63 -7.70 -7.22
N VAL A 22 -6.20 -6.98 -6.18
CA VAL A 22 -5.44 -5.73 -6.32
C VAL A 22 -4.16 -5.89 -5.52
N GLY A 23 -3.03 -5.73 -6.19
CA GLY A 23 -1.72 -5.69 -5.55
C GLY A 23 -1.29 -4.25 -5.27
N TRP A 24 -0.03 -4.09 -4.93
CA TRP A 24 0.56 -2.79 -4.67
C TRP A 24 1.81 -2.60 -5.54
N ALA A 25 2.21 -1.33 -5.75
CA ALA A 25 3.46 -1.02 -6.43
C ALA A 25 4.66 -1.42 -5.57
N ALA A 26 5.80 -1.65 -6.19
CA ALA A 26 7.03 -1.99 -5.45
C ALA A 26 7.37 -0.91 -4.40
N ALA A 27 7.29 0.37 -4.78
CA ALA A 27 7.47 1.49 -3.86
C ALA A 27 6.30 1.67 -2.88
N GLY A 28 5.17 1.04 -3.16
CA GLY A 28 3.98 1.05 -2.30
C GLY A 28 4.04 0.06 -1.14
N PHE A 29 5.04 -0.82 -1.12
CA PHE A 29 5.34 -1.62 0.06
C PHE A 29 6.00 -0.73 1.09
N LEU A 30 5.23 -0.30 2.07
CA LEU A 30 5.67 0.72 3.03
C LEU A 30 6.55 0.17 4.15
N GLY A 31 6.67 -1.15 4.26
CA GLY A 31 7.54 -1.80 5.24
C GLY A 31 7.02 -1.77 6.67
N ASP A 32 5.76 -1.45 6.86
CA ASP A 32 5.14 -1.26 8.17
C ASP A 32 5.11 -2.52 9.04
N GLU A 33 5.37 -3.69 8.47
CA GLU A 33 5.47 -4.97 9.17
C GLU A 33 6.91 -5.47 9.35
N LEU A 34 7.91 -4.72 8.85
CA LEU A 34 9.30 -5.10 8.99
C LEU A 34 9.82 -4.85 10.42
N PRO A 35 10.84 -5.60 10.87
CA PRO A 35 11.39 -5.42 12.21
C PRO A 35 11.91 -4.01 12.45
N SER A 36 11.46 -3.37 13.54
CA SER A 36 11.80 -1.97 13.83
C SER A 36 13.28 -1.76 14.17
N GLU A 37 13.97 -2.76 14.66
CA GLU A 37 15.40 -2.69 14.97
C GLU A 37 16.27 -2.56 13.71
N LYS A 38 15.77 -2.97 12.56
CA LYS A 38 16.48 -2.87 11.27
C LYS A 38 15.88 -1.81 10.35
N PHE A 39 14.60 -1.52 10.52
CA PHE A 39 13.83 -0.63 9.67
C PHE A 39 13.06 0.36 10.53
N SER A 40 13.72 1.46 10.89
CA SER A 40 13.10 2.50 11.70
C SER A 40 11.98 3.22 10.94
N ASN A 41 11.06 3.83 11.67
CA ASN A 41 10.00 4.64 11.07
C ASN A 41 10.56 5.76 10.18
N ALA A 42 11.62 6.42 10.62
CA ALA A 42 12.26 7.48 9.84
C ALA A 42 12.83 6.97 8.51
N MET A 43 13.48 5.80 8.53
CA MET A 43 14.01 5.16 7.32
C MET A 43 12.89 4.79 6.35
N LEU A 44 11.82 4.20 6.85
CA LEU A 44 10.68 3.79 6.02
C LEU A 44 9.97 4.99 5.40
N LEU A 45 9.78 6.05 6.18
CA LEU A 45 9.17 7.29 5.69
C LEU A 45 10.02 7.91 4.57
N ASP A 46 11.31 8.05 4.78
CA ASP A 46 12.23 8.62 3.79
C ASP A 46 12.24 7.79 2.49
N LYS A 47 12.30 6.48 2.62
CA LYS A 47 12.26 5.57 1.47
C LYS A 47 10.96 5.72 0.67
N ALA A 48 9.83 5.80 1.35
CA ALA A 48 8.53 5.97 0.72
C ALA A 48 8.44 7.31 -0.01
N LEU A 49 8.84 8.40 0.64
CA LEU A 49 8.81 9.73 0.04
C LEU A 49 9.70 9.86 -1.19
N ARG A 50 10.79 9.10 -1.26
CA ARG A 50 11.68 9.12 -2.42
C ARG A 50 11.23 8.20 -3.54
N GLY A 51 10.54 7.11 -3.23
CA GLY A 51 10.24 6.06 -4.19
C GLY A 51 8.87 6.08 -4.81
N ILE A 52 7.87 6.62 -4.12
CA ILE A 52 6.49 6.62 -4.57
C ILE A 52 6.32 7.54 -5.78
N ARG A 53 5.59 7.05 -6.78
CA ARG A 53 5.29 7.77 -8.02
C ARG A 53 3.79 7.85 -8.24
N SER A 54 3.37 8.75 -9.14
CA SER A 54 1.98 8.88 -9.53
C SER A 54 1.44 7.55 -10.09
N GLY A 55 0.25 7.16 -9.65
CA GLY A 55 -0.39 5.90 -10.03
C GLY A 55 -0.03 4.72 -9.14
N ASP A 56 0.93 4.86 -8.22
CA ASP A 56 1.29 3.78 -7.31
C ASP A 56 0.16 3.48 -6.33
N ILE A 57 -0.07 2.19 -6.12
CA ILE A 57 -0.98 1.69 -5.08
C ILE A 57 -0.14 1.40 -3.85
N LEU A 58 -0.53 1.97 -2.73
CA LEU A 58 0.17 1.83 -1.46
C LEU A 58 -0.54 0.80 -0.58
N MET A 59 0.24 0.02 0.15
CA MET A 59 -0.26 -1.00 1.06
C MET A 59 0.28 -0.75 2.46
N ALA A 60 -0.64 -0.61 3.40
CA ALA A 60 -0.32 -0.44 4.82
C ALA A 60 -1.22 -1.31 5.67
N HIS A 61 -0.70 -1.74 6.81
CA HIS A 61 -1.46 -2.44 7.83
C HIS A 61 -1.71 -1.51 9.02
N LEU A 62 -2.87 -1.64 9.62
CA LEU A 62 -3.19 -0.95 10.86
C LEU A 62 -3.01 -1.94 12.02
N GLY A 63 -2.21 -1.56 13.00
CA GLY A 63 -2.06 -2.35 14.21
C GLY A 63 -1.11 -3.53 14.10
N ILE A 64 0.02 -3.38 13.44
CA ILE A 64 1.10 -4.37 13.50
C ILE A 64 1.77 -4.27 14.87
N TRP A 65 1.27 -5.05 15.80
CA TRP A 65 1.69 -5.04 17.20
C TRP A 65 3.06 -5.68 17.43
N SER A 66 3.58 -6.42 16.46
CA SER A 66 4.90 -7.05 16.56
C SER A 66 6.07 -6.07 16.44
N ARG A 67 5.83 -4.85 15.96
CA ARG A 67 6.85 -3.79 15.94
C ARG A 67 6.93 -3.13 17.32
N GLN A 68 8.15 -2.94 17.81
CA GLN A 68 8.39 -2.12 19.01
C GLN A 68 8.18 -0.64 18.74
N ASP A 69 8.26 -0.24 17.49
CA ASP A 69 8.14 1.11 16.97
C ASP A 69 6.98 1.11 15.97
N PRO A 70 5.74 1.27 16.42
CA PRO A 70 4.56 1.15 15.56
C PRO A 70 4.60 2.15 14.41
N TRP A 71 4.42 1.63 13.20
CA TRP A 71 4.45 2.45 11.99
C TRP A 71 3.21 3.36 11.90
N ALA A 72 2.04 2.83 12.14
CA ALA A 72 0.80 3.58 12.12
C ALA A 72 0.34 3.89 13.56
N PRO A 73 -0.09 5.12 13.85
CA PRO A 73 -0.24 6.26 12.94
C PRO A 73 1.03 7.10 12.75
N ALA A 74 2.11 6.80 13.46
CA ALA A 74 3.29 7.67 13.56
C ALA A 74 3.90 8.06 12.20
N VAL A 75 3.91 7.15 11.22
CA VAL A 75 4.45 7.41 9.87
C VAL A 75 3.35 7.81 8.89
N LEU A 76 2.13 7.34 9.09
CA LEU A 76 1.04 7.54 8.12
C LEU A 76 0.76 9.03 7.88
N GLU A 77 0.62 9.83 8.93
CA GLU A 77 0.36 11.26 8.79
C GLU A 77 1.51 12.00 8.11
N PRO A 78 2.78 11.87 8.56
CA PRO A 78 3.90 12.50 7.85
C PRO A 78 4.05 12.05 6.40
N LEU A 79 3.72 10.80 6.10
CA LEU A 79 3.74 10.29 4.72
C LEU A 79 2.70 10.99 3.86
N ILE A 80 1.47 11.08 4.34
CA ILE A 80 0.39 11.76 3.61
C ILE A 80 0.74 13.22 3.37
N VAL A 81 1.18 13.92 4.41
CA VAL A 81 1.58 15.34 4.32
C VAL A 81 2.74 15.51 3.34
N GLY A 82 3.78 14.68 3.46
CA GLY A 82 4.94 14.75 2.59
C GLY A 82 4.62 14.49 1.12
N LEU A 83 3.77 13.51 0.83
CA LEU A 83 3.34 13.24 -0.54
C LEU A 83 2.50 14.39 -1.11
N LYS A 84 1.60 14.97 -0.32
CA LYS A 84 0.83 16.15 -0.75
C LYS A 84 1.74 17.34 -1.05
N GLN A 85 2.75 17.57 -0.25
CA GLN A 85 3.73 18.63 -0.47
C GLN A 85 4.52 18.42 -1.78
N LYS A 86 4.70 17.17 -2.20
CA LYS A 86 5.31 16.82 -3.48
C LYS A 86 4.36 16.91 -4.68
N GLY A 87 3.11 17.30 -4.45
CA GLY A 87 2.12 17.45 -5.50
C GLY A 87 1.24 16.24 -5.76
N PHE A 88 1.36 15.19 -4.94
CA PHE A 88 0.47 14.03 -5.06
C PHE A 88 -0.90 14.33 -4.47
N CYS A 89 -1.92 13.69 -5.02
CA CYS A 89 -3.24 13.57 -4.41
C CYS A 89 -3.59 12.09 -4.21
N PHE A 90 -4.45 11.83 -3.24
CA PHE A 90 -4.88 10.49 -2.94
C PHE A 90 -6.25 10.23 -3.55
N LYS A 91 -6.41 9.04 -4.12
CA LYS A 91 -7.69 8.59 -4.67
C LYS A 91 -8.00 7.20 -4.18
N THR A 92 -9.26 6.83 -4.20
CA THR A 92 -9.68 5.47 -3.89
C THR A 92 -9.31 4.53 -5.03
N LEU A 93 -9.27 3.23 -4.75
CA LEU A 93 -9.01 2.23 -5.80
C LEU A 93 -10.05 2.30 -6.93
N LYS A 94 -11.29 2.68 -6.63
CA LYS A 94 -12.33 2.87 -7.64
C LYS A 94 -11.96 3.91 -8.69
N ASP A 95 -11.24 4.94 -8.27
CA ASP A 95 -10.85 6.05 -9.13
C ASP A 95 -9.48 5.85 -9.79
N HIS A 96 -8.84 4.70 -9.54
CA HIS A 96 -7.59 4.37 -10.20
C HIS A 96 -7.81 4.15 -11.69
N PRO A 97 -7.00 4.75 -12.59
CA PRO A 97 -7.23 4.67 -14.04
C PRO A 97 -7.37 3.25 -14.59
N GLN A 98 -6.60 2.31 -14.06
CA GLN A 98 -6.64 0.92 -14.53
C GLN A 98 -7.75 0.09 -13.87
N LEU A 99 -8.13 0.44 -12.62
CA LEU A 99 -9.14 -0.31 -11.87
C LEU A 99 -10.54 0.22 -12.11
N GLY A 100 -10.70 1.53 -12.26
CA GLY A 100 -11.99 2.17 -12.50
C GLY A 100 -12.65 1.73 -13.81
N ILE A 101 -11.87 1.50 -14.86
CA ILE A 101 -12.37 1.06 -16.17
C ILE A 101 -13.03 -0.32 -16.07
N GLU A 102 -12.47 -1.23 -15.30
CA GLU A 102 -13.01 -2.58 -15.14
C GLU A 102 -14.24 -2.64 -14.23
N GLN A 103 -14.42 -1.67 -13.38
CA GLN A 103 -15.61 -1.58 -12.53
C GLN A 103 -16.84 -1.06 -13.27
N ALA A 104 -16.68 -0.49 -14.46
CA ALA A 104 -17.79 -0.05 -15.31
C ALA A 104 -18.53 -1.22 -15.96
N PHE A 105 -18.03 -2.41 -15.83
CA PHE A 105 -18.62 -3.64 -16.33
C PHE A 105 -19.10 -4.50 -15.16
#